data_a30a15dcdfc1f13ce060bfbbc70960f7
#
_entry.id   a30a15dcdfc1f13ce060bfbbc70960f7
#
_cell.length_a   1.000
_cell.length_b   1.000
_cell.length_c   1.000
_cell.angle_alpha   90.00
_cell.angle_beta   90.00
_cell.angle_gamma   90.00
#
_symmetry.space_group_name_H-M   'P 1'
#
loop_
_entity.id
_entity.type
_entity.pdbx_description
1 polymer ?
#
loop_
_entity_poly.entity_id
_entity_poly.type
_entity_poly.pdbx_seq_one_letter_code
_entity_poly.pdbx_strand_id
1 'polypeptide(L)'
;MLTTKELFQLIDVNNQKLRNKYKTATKSARLDVLTELDKLPLPNVSSIGKTATWQDAEWYLSANEICPLLESVQDAPALNSSENPLFKNLNWQKIGFKGGSEYGVLNFSVIGTTQKGHKVCAVFTANGNEQQPESKLAILFTGILQAVDSIQN
;
A
#
# COMPACT_ATOMS: atom_id res chain seq x y z
N MET A 1 4.31 14.77 2.22
CA MET A 1 3.82 13.40 2.46
C MET A 1 4.25 13.03 3.87
N LEU A 2 3.40 12.34 4.64
CA LEU A 2 3.75 11.82 5.95
C LEU A 2 4.79 10.69 5.83
N THR A 3 5.68 10.59 6.80
CA THR A 3 6.49 9.38 6.99
C THR A 3 5.62 8.28 7.60
N THR A 4 6.07 7.03 7.52
CA THR A 4 5.38 5.88 8.18
C THR A 4 5.23 6.10 9.69
N LYS A 5 6.27 6.65 10.34
CA LYS A 5 6.23 6.99 11.77
C LYS A 5 5.13 8.00 12.08
N GLU A 6 5.10 9.11 11.35
CA GLU A 6 4.11 10.17 11.54
C GLU A 6 2.68 9.68 11.29
N LEU A 7 2.48 8.87 10.24
CA LEU A 7 1.19 8.26 9.96
C LEU A 7 0.75 7.38 11.14
N PHE A 8 1.57 6.44 11.56
CA PHE A 8 1.25 5.53 12.65
C PHE A 8 1.00 6.28 13.98
N GLN A 9 1.74 7.33 14.26
CA GLN A 9 1.48 8.16 15.43
C GLN A 9 0.16 8.94 15.33
N LEU A 10 -0.22 9.40 14.12
CA LEU A 10 -1.51 10.06 13.92
C LEU A 10 -2.69 9.09 14.07
N ILE A 11 -2.53 7.82 13.67
CA ILE A 11 -3.59 6.80 13.82
C ILE A 11 -3.71 6.28 15.26
N ASP A 12 -2.69 6.40 16.09
CA ASP A 12 -2.72 5.95 17.48
C ASP A 12 -3.85 6.64 18.26
N VAL A 13 -4.68 5.83 18.92
CA VAL A 13 -5.83 6.30 19.69
C VAL A 13 -5.42 7.27 20.81
N ASN A 14 -4.21 7.13 21.35
CA ASN A 14 -3.68 8.00 22.40
C ASN A 14 -3.36 9.41 21.88
N ASN A 15 -3.17 9.57 20.58
CA ASN A 15 -2.82 10.83 19.93
C ASN A 15 -4.02 11.57 19.32
N GLN A 16 -5.25 11.23 19.72
CA GLN A 16 -6.47 11.80 19.16
C GLN A 16 -6.49 13.33 19.17
N LYS A 17 -5.95 13.98 20.19
CA LYS A 17 -5.89 15.45 20.26
C LYS A 17 -4.97 16.04 19.18
N LEU A 18 -3.78 15.47 19.01
CA LEU A 18 -2.82 15.92 18.00
C LEU A 18 -3.34 15.66 16.59
N ARG A 19 -4.00 14.54 16.38
CA ARG A 19 -4.65 14.19 15.14
C ARG A 19 -5.76 15.19 14.76
N ASN A 20 -6.65 15.54 15.69
CA ASN A 20 -7.69 16.53 15.44
C ASN A 20 -7.08 17.91 15.13
N LYS A 21 -6.01 18.29 15.82
CA LYS A 21 -5.23 19.49 15.52
C LYS A 21 -4.64 19.43 14.10
N TYR A 22 -4.06 18.29 13.69
CA TYR A 22 -3.50 18.10 12.37
C TYR A 22 -4.54 18.22 11.26
N LYS A 23 -5.73 17.63 11.43
CA LYS A 23 -6.83 17.67 10.45
C LYS A 23 -7.28 19.09 10.12
N THR A 24 -7.41 19.95 11.13
CA THR A 24 -7.93 21.32 11.00
C THR A 24 -6.83 22.37 10.75
N ALA A 25 -5.56 21.99 10.86
CA ALA A 25 -4.43 22.91 10.75
C ALA A 25 -4.13 23.30 9.29
N THR A 26 -3.61 24.53 9.13
CA THR A 26 -2.99 24.96 7.87
C THR A 26 -1.73 24.16 7.59
N LYS A 27 -1.22 24.21 6.36
CA LYS A 27 -0.01 23.47 5.97
C LYS A 27 1.19 23.75 6.88
N SER A 28 1.40 25.00 7.29
CA SER A 28 2.49 25.36 8.22
C SER A 28 2.24 24.81 9.63
N ALA A 29 1.03 24.98 10.16
CA ALA A 29 0.68 24.49 11.49
C ALA A 29 0.69 22.94 11.59
N ARG A 30 0.52 22.23 10.47
CA ARG A 30 0.72 20.76 10.43
C ARG A 30 2.15 20.36 10.76
N LEU A 31 3.16 21.13 10.32
CA LEU A 31 4.56 20.86 10.64
C LEU A 31 4.82 20.97 12.15
N ASP A 32 4.17 21.92 12.84
CA ASP A 32 4.28 22.03 14.28
C ASP A 32 3.72 20.80 14.99
N VAL A 33 2.57 20.28 14.52
CA VAL A 33 1.97 19.04 15.04
C VAL A 33 2.88 17.83 14.80
N LEU A 34 3.49 17.72 13.62
CA LEU A 34 4.44 16.65 13.32
C LEU A 34 5.69 16.72 14.22
N THR A 35 6.15 17.94 14.53
CA THR A 35 7.25 18.16 15.48
C THR A 35 6.88 17.74 16.92
N GLU A 36 5.61 17.94 17.32
CA GLU A 36 5.11 17.42 18.60
C GLU A 36 5.04 15.87 18.59
N LEU A 37 4.55 15.29 17.50
CA LEU A 37 4.46 13.83 17.33
C LEU A 37 5.83 13.15 17.33
N ASP A 38 6.84 13.78 16.74
CA ASP A 38 8.18 13.20 16.65
C ASP A 38 8.82 12.92 18.02
N LYS A 39 8.40 13.64 19.04
CA LYS A 39 8.86 13.48 20.45
C LYS A 39 8.19 12.29 21.16
N LEU A 40 7.12 11.75 20.58
CA LEU A 40 6.38 10.64 21.17
C LEU A 40 7.00 9.29 20.81
N PRO A 41 6.83 8.26 21.65
CA PRO A 41 7.25 6.91 21.31
C PRO A 41 6.50 6.38 20.11
N LEU A 42 7.08 5.38 19.42
CA LEU A 42 6.38 4.66 18.38
C LEU A 42 5.15 3.95 18.97
N PRO A 43 3.99 4.00 18.28
CA PRO A 43 2.81 3.30 18.74
C PRO A 43 3.01 1.77 18.62
N ASN A 44 2.28 1.03 19.42
CA ASN A 44 2.26 -0.41 19.31
C ASN A 44 1.56 -0.81 18.01
N VAL A 45 2.26 -1.53 17.13
CA VAL A 45 1.72 -1.97 15.83
C VAL A 45 0.43 -2.78 15.97
N SER A 46 0.27 -3.52 17.08
CA SER A 46 -0.96 -4.28 17.34
C SER A 46 -2.20 -3.42 17.60
N SER A 47 -2.04 -2.12 17.86
CA SER A 47 -3.13 -1.16 18.04
C SER A 47 -3.57 -0.50 16.73
N ILE A 48 -2.81 -0.69 15.65
CA ILE A 48 -3.04 -0.10 14.34
C ILE A 48 -3.95 -1.02 13.52
N GLY A 49 -4.89 -0.45 12.78
CA GLY A 49 -5.68 -1.20 11.79
C GLY A 49 -6.94 -1.88 12.31
N LYS A 50 -7.41 -1.55 13.51
CA LYS A 50 -8.65 -2.13 14.05
C LYS A 50 -9.94 -1.38 13.68
N THR A 51 -9.80 -0.18 13.11
CA THR A 51 -10.96 0.64 12.71
C THR A 51 -10.60 1.54 11.53
N ALA A 52 -11.46 1.62 10.52
CA ALA A 52 -11.35 2.52 9.35
C ALA A 52 -11.55 4.00 9.74
N THR A 53 -10.76 4.52 10.67
CA THR A 53 -11.09 5.79 11.31
C THR A 53 -10.35 7.00 10.76
N TRP A 54 -9.42 6.84 9.78
CA TRP A 54 -8.47 7.92 9.53
C TRP A 54 -8.18 8.22 8.07
N GLN A 55 -9.18 8.13 7.25
CA GLN A 55 -9.09 8.50 5.82
C GLN A 55 -8.50 9.90 5.57
N ASP A 56 -8.54 10.80 6.57
CA ASP A 56 -8.05 12.18 6.41
C ASP A 56 -6.51 12.33 6.55
N ALA A 57 -5.80 11.30 6.98
CA ALA A 57 -4.34 11.32 7.16
C ALA A 57 -3.61 10.28 6.30
N GLU A 58 -4.34 9.46 5.55
CA GLU A 58 -3.81 8.37 4.74
C GLU A 58 -3.02 8.84 3.50
N TRP A 59 -2.24 7.92 2.94
CA TRP A 59 -1.65 8.09 1.63
C TRP A 59 -2.64 7.68 0.55
N TYR A 60 -3.04 8.63 -0.27
CA TYR A 60 -3.89 8.38 -1.42
C TYR A 60 -3.06 8.36 -2.69
N LEU A 61 -3.11 7.26 -3.41
CA LEU A 61 -2.44 7.08 -4.69
C LEU A 61 -3.41 6.42 -5.67
N SER A 62 -3.48 6.93 -6.87
CA SER A 62 -4.16 6.29 -7.99
C SER A 62 -3.26 5.19 -8.60
N ALA A 63 -3.86 4.27 -9.35
CA ALA A 63 -3.09 3.27 -10.10
C ALA A 63 -2.06 3.92 -11.06
N ASN A 64 -2.41 5.07 -11.64
CA ASN A 64 -1.53 5.82 -12.53
C ASN A 64 -0.31 6.42 -11.80
N GLU A 65 -0.40 6.65 -10.50
CA GLU A 65 0.71 7.13 -9.66
C GLU A 65 1.54 5.98 -9.10
N ILE A 66 0.90 4.85 -8.79
CA ILE A 66 1.59 3.68 -8.22
C ILE A 66 2.56 3.05 -9.24
N CYS A 67 2.16 2.91 -10.50
CA CYS A 67 3.00 2.26 -11.50
C CYS A 67 4.34 2.96 -11.72
N PRO A 68 4.43 4.29 -11.94
CA PRO A 68 5.71 4.99 -12.05
C PRO A 68 6.56 4.91 -10.77
N LEU A 69 5.92 4.91 -9.59
CA LEU A 69 6.63 4.72 -8.32
C LEU A 69 7.26 3.33 -8.24
N LEU A 70 6.53 2.28 -8.57
CA LEU A 70 7.06 0.91 -8.61
C LEU A 70 8.17 0.78 -9.64
N GLU A 71 8.04 1.40 -10.80
CA GLU A 71 9.07 1.39 -11.83
C GLU A 71 10.38 2.03 -11.33
N SER A 72 10.29 3.14 -10.57
CA SER A 72 11.45 3.83 -10.01
C SER A 72 12.23 3.00 -8.99
N VAL A 73 11.60 1.98 -8.38
CA VAL A 73 12.18 1.12 -7.34
C VAL A 73 12.16 -0.37 -7.71
N GLN A 74 11.89 -0.70 -8.98
CA GLN A 74 11.69 -2.09 -9.45
C GLN A 74 12.88 -3.02 -9.19
N ASP A 75 14.08 -2.46 -9.02
CA ASP A 75 15.32 -3.21 -8.76
C ASP A 75 15.63 -3.34 -7.26
N ALA A 76 14.80 -2.78 -6.39
CA ALA A 76 14.97 -2.91 -4.96
C ALA A 76 14.75 -4.38 -4.53
N PRO A 77 15.69 -5.01 -3.79
CA PRO A 77 15.55 -6.40 -3.35
C PRO A 77 14.26 -6.67 -2.58
N ALA A 78 13.77 -5.68 -1.84
CA ALA A 78 12.53 -5.78 -1.06
C ALA A 78 11.26 -5.96 -1.92
N LEU A 79 11.29 -5.64 -3.20
CA LEU A 79 10.18 -5.88 -4.12
C LEU A 79 10.23 -7.24 -4.79
N ASN A 80 11.40 -7.90 -4.83
CA ASN A 80 11.52 -9.20 -5.48
C ASN A 80 10.58 -10.22 -4.86
N SER A 81 9.69 -10.77 -5.66
CA SER A 81 8.63 -11.68 -5.24
C SER A 81 8.50 -12.89 -6.15
N SER A 82 9.55 -13.23 -6.87
CA SER A 82 9.57 -14.38 -7.80
C SER A 82 9.23 -15.71 -7.10
N GLU A 83 9.57 -15.84 -5.81
CA GLU A 83 9.27 -17.03 -5.00
C GLU A 83 7.93 -16.96 -4.26
N ASN A 84 7.17 -15.86 -4.41
CA ASN A 84 5.88 -15.73 -3.74
C ASN A 84 4.86 -16.73 -4.33
N PRO A 85 4.22 -17.58 -3.50
CA PRO A 85 3.26 -18.58 -3.96
C PRO A 85 2.12 -18.03 -4.80
N LEU A 86 1.74 -16.75 -4.61
CA LEU A 86 0.71 -16.08 -5.42
C LEU A 86 1.07 -16.02 -6.91
N PHE A 87 2.37 -16.02 -7.25
CA PHE A 87 2.85 -15.79 -8.61
C PHE A 87 3.50 -17.03 -9.25
N LYS A 88 3.49 -18.17 -8.55
CA LYS A 88 4.14 -19.42 -9.02
C LYS A 88 3.68 -19.91 -10.40
N ASN A 89 2.49 -19.53 -10.82
CA ASN A 89 1.91 -19.93 -12.10
C ASN A 89 2.10 -18.87 -13.21
N LEU A 90 2.79 -17.76 -12.91
CA LEU A 90 3.17 -16.75 -13.90
C LEU A 90 4.53 -17.12 -14.48
N ASN A 91 4.60 -17.15 -15.81
CA ASN A 91 5.86 -17.39 -16.51
C ASN A 91 6.53 -16.05 -16.87
N TRP A 92 6.97 -15.31 -15.83
CA TRP A 92 7.58 -14.01 -16.01
C TRP A 92 9.07 -14.07 -15.64
N GLN A 93 9.88 -13.25 -16.32
CA GLN A 93 11.33 -13.14 -16.04
C GLN A 93 11.59 -12.46 -14.71
N LYS A 94 10.74 -11.50 -14.33
CA LYS A 94 10.87 -10.70 -13.11
C LYS A 94 9.50 -10.35 -12.57
N ILE A 95 9.34 -10.45 -11.26
CA ILE A 95 8.14 -10.03 -10.54
C ILE A 95 8.53 -9.24 -9.32
N GLY A 96 8.06 -8.00 -9.23
CA GLY A 96 8.09 -7.16 -8.05
C GLY A 96 6.68 -6.98 -7.51
N PHE A 97 6.49 -7.11 -6.21
CA PHE A 97 5.19 -7.00 -5.56
C PHE A 97 5.23 -6.06 -4.36
N LYS A 98 4.19 -5.24 -4.23
CA LYS A 98 3.90 -4.45 -3.04
C LYS A 98 2.44 -4.60 -2.66
N GLY A 99 2.19 -5.20 -1.52
CA GLY A 99 0.87 -5.24 -0.90
C GLY A 99 0.68 -4.11 0.10
N GLY A 100 -0.57 -3.78 0.38
CA GLY A 100 -0.99 -2.88 1.44
C GLY A 100 -2.38 -3.25 1.93
N SER A 101 -2.59 -3.23 3.24
CA SER A 101 -3.90 -3.48 3.81
C SER A 101 -4.14 -2.63 5.04
N GLU A 102 -5.36 -2.14 5.14
CA GLU A 102 -5.94 -1.55 6.33
C GLU A 102 -7.38 -2.00 6.48
N TYR A 103 -8.03 -1.61 7.59
CA TYR A 103 -9.45 -1.90 7.74
C TYR A 103 -10.24 -1.24 6.62
N GLY A 104 -10.96 -2.04 5.85
CA GLY A 104 -11.74 -1.58 4.70
C GLY A 104 -10.95 -1.38 3.41
N VAL A 105 -9.62 -1.52 3.40
CA VAL A 105 -8.78 -1.31 2.21
C VAL A 105 -7.83 -2.48 2.02
N LEU A 106 -7.72 -2.96 0.78
CA LEU A 106 -6.70 -3.93 0.37
C LEU A 106 -6.14 -3.51 -0.98
N ASN A 107 -4.83 -3.45 -1.10
CA ASN A 107 -4.13 -3.17 -2.35
C ASN A 107 -3.16 -4.29 -2.70
N PHE A 108 -3.12 -4.66 -3.97
CA PHE A 108 -2.10 -5.48 -4.59
C PHE A 108 -1.53 -4.74 -5.79
N SER A 109 -0.22 -4.55 -5.81
CA SER A 109 0.47 -3.87 -6.90
C SER A 109 1.64 -4.71 -7.36
N VAL A 110 1.69 -5.02 -8.66
CA VAL A 110 2.74 -5.81 -9.29
C VAL A 110 3.38 -5.01 -10.40
N ILE A 111 4.69 -5.09 -10.48
CA ILE A 111 5.46 -4.71 -11.67
C ILE A 111 6.31 -5.90 -12.10
N GLY A 112 6.41 -6.14 -13.40
CA GLY A 112 7.15 -7.30 -13.87
C GLY A 112 7.49 -7.25 -15.34
N THR A 113 8.20 -8.28 -15.77
CA THR A 113 8.58 -8.50 -17.16
C THR A 113 8.18 -9.90 -17.59
N THR A 114 7.33 -10.02 -18.59
CA THR A 114 6.91 -11.33 -19.16
C THR A 114 8.09 -12.04 -19.83
N GLN A 115 7.93 -13.32 -20.20
CA GLN A 115 8.97 -14.07 -20.92
C GLN A 115 9.33 -13.43 -22.27
N LYS A 116 8.38 -12.78 -22.94
CA LYS A 116 8.63 -12.05 -24.18
C LYS A 116 9.26 -10.66 -23.98
N GLY A 117 9.54 -10.26 -22.74
CA GLY A 117 10.16 -8.98 -22.43
C GLY A 117 9.19 -7.81 -22.30
N HIS A 118 7.88 -8.03 -22.31
CA HIS A 118 6.90 -6.96 -22.10
C HIS A 118 6.88 -6.54 -20.63
N LYS A 119 6.99 -5.24 -20.41
CA LYS A 119 6.81 -4.67 -19.06
C LYS A 119 5.33 -4.58 -18.74
N VAL A 120 4.96 -5.03 -17.55
CA VAL A 120 3.59 -5.03 -17.03
C VAL A 120 3.58 -4.36 -15.67
N CYS A 121 2.63 -3.46 -15.47
CA CYS A 121 2.25 -2.99 -14.14
C CYS A 121 0.75 -3.22 -13.95
N ALA A 122 0.40 -3.89 -12.86
CA ALA A 122 -0.99 -4.13 -12.47
C ALA A 122 -1.24 -3.66 -11.06
N VAL A 123 -2.26 -2.84 -10.87
CA VAL A 123 -2.68 -2.32 -9.58
C VAL A 123 -4.13 -2.69 -9.33
N PHE A 124 -4.38 -3.34 -8.23
CA PHE A 124 -5.70 -3.72 -7.76
C PHE A 124 -5.95 -3.14 -6.38
N THR A 125 -7.07 -2.46 -6.20
CA THR A 125 -7.49 -1.94 -4.89
C THR A 125 -8.95 -2.27 -4.64
N ALA A 126 -9.22 -2.84 -3.49
CA ALA A 126 -10.58 -3.05 -2.98
C ALA A 126 -10.82 -2.14 -1.78
N ASN A 127 -11.95 -1.44 -1.77
CA ASN A 127 -12.38 -0.56 -0.70
C ASN A 127 -13.78 -0.96 -0.21
N GLY A 128 -14.01 -0.83 1.09
CA GLY A 128 -15.30 -1.11 1.71
C GLY A 128 -15.33 -0.66 3.16
N ASN A 129 -16.50 -0.82 3.79
CA ASN A 129 -16.72 -0.48 5.19
C ASN A 129 -16.39 -1.62 6.15
N GLU A 130 -15.94 -2.77 5.63
CA GLU A 130 -15.59 -3.97 6.38
C GLU A 130 -14.22 -4.46 5.98
N GLN A 131 -13.63 -5.33 6.80
CA GLN A 131 -12.36 -5.96 6.46
C GLN A 131 -12.45 -6.71 5.12
N GLN A 132 -11.53 -6.44 4.22
CA GLN A 132 -11.55 -7.02 2.89
C GLN A 132 -11.14 -8.51 2.93
N PRO A 133 -11.82 -9.39 2.17
CA PRO A 133 -11.53 -10.83 2.14
C PRO A 133 -10.26 -11.12 1.33
N GLU A 134 -9.10 -10.93 1.96
CA GLU A 134 -7.78 -10.97 1.32
C GLU A 134 -7.57 -12.20 0.43
N SER A 135 -7.88 -13.41 0.94
CA SER A 135 -7.68 -14.65 0.18
C SER A 135 -8.49 -14.71 -1.12
N LYS A 136 -9.74 -14.24 -1.09
CA LYS A 136 -10.61 -14.20 -2.29
C LYS A 136 -10.09 -13.18 -3.31
N LEU A 137 -9.69 -12.01 -2.82
CA LEU A 137 -9.18 -10.93 -3.66
C LEU A 137 -7.79 -11.27 -4.24
N ALA A 138 -6.96 -12.00 -3.51
CA ALA A 138 -5.69 -12.51 -4.01
C ALA A 138 -5.89 -13.50 -5.17
N ILE A 139 -6.87 -14.41 -5.06
CA ILE A 139 -7.22 -15.34 -6.16
C ILE A 139 -7.69 -14.56 -7.40
N LEU A 140 -8.57 -13.58 -7.22
CA LEU A 140 -9.05 -12.73 -8.31
C LEU A 140 -7.89 -11.99 -8.99
N PHE A 141 -7.02 -11.37 -8.20
CA PHE A 141 -5.85 -10.63 -8.71
C PHE A 141 -4.89 -11.55 -9.47
N THR A 142 -4.63 -12.74 -8.95
CA THR A 142 -3.79 -13.74 -9.63
C THR A 142 -4.40 -14.16 -10.97
N GLY A 143 -5.74 -14.35 -11.03
CA GLY A 143 -6.45 -14.64 -12.28
C GLY A 143 -6.31 -13.50 -13.31
N ILE A 144 -6.35 -12.24 -12.88
CA ILE A 144 -6.10 -11.09 -13.76
C ILE A 144 -4.67 -11.15 -14.33
N LEU A 145 -3.66 -11.42 -13.50
CA LEU A 145 -2.27 -11.50 -13.95
C LEU A 145 -2.06 -12.66 -14.93
N GLN A 146 -2.71 -13.82 -14.71
CA GLN A 146 -2.68 -14.95 -15.63
C GLN A 146 -3.32 -14.62 -16.98
N ALA A 147 -4.42 -13.86 -16.98
CA ALA A 147 -5.05 -13.39 -18.22
C ALA A 147 -4.11 -12.43 -18.97
N VAL A 148 -3.45 -11.50 -18.26
CA VAL A 148 -2.44 -10.62 -18.86
C VAL A 148 -1.28 -11.44 -19.45
N ASP A 149 -0.77 -12.44 -18.71
CA ASP A 149 0.29 -13.32 -19.18
C ASP A 149 -0.11 -14.05 -20.48
N SER A 150 -1.33 -14.58 -20.55
CA SER A 150 -1.85 -15.30 -21.73
C SER A 150 -2.03 -14.39 -22.96
N ILE A 151 -2.31 -13.11 -22.78
CA ILE A 151 -2.45 -12.14 -23.90
C ILE A 151 -1.06 -11.70 -24.40
N GLN A 152 -0.09 -11.62 -23.50
CA GLN A 152 1.26 -11.13 -23.79
C GLN A 152 2.22 -12.24 -24.27
N ASN A 153 1.85 -13.50 -24.08
CA ASN A 153 2.58 -14.69 -24.53
C ASN A 153 1.94 -15.31 -25.76
#